data_aa4ff2c5103c5f76b34d4a78855f33d3
#
_entry.id   aa4ff2c5103c5f76b34d4a78855f33d3
#
_cell.length_a   1.000
_cell.length_b   1.000
_cell.length_c   1.000
_cell.angle_alpha   90.00
_cell.angle_beta   90.00
_cell.angle_gamma   90.00
#
_symmetry.space_group_name_H-M   'P 1'
#
loop_
_entity.id
_entity.type
_entity.pdbx_description
1 polymer ?
#
loop_
_entity_poly.entity_id
_entity_poly.type
_entity_poly.pdbx_seq_one_letter_code
_entity_poly.pdbx_strand_id
1 'polypeptide(L)'
;MTSQPTIPANPLENTPSYPTWVADKLLRDYYDAEWGMPVTDERGLFEALSLEAFQVGLSWRTILARREAFRRAFEGFNPERVAAFTDQDVARLLQDEEIIRNERKIRAVISNAQLTLRMRELAATPCDASAEDVHLPLITHSSTPTNTDSVEAPNACRRRVRTLRDEDLDRMRERTLSDGTRVPGGLPAWLWSFAPHETIAPHTLDDIPTDTPESALLTKSFKALGGVFLGPVTAYAFMCAVGMVDAHLVGSHRRGCSGLFT
;
A
#
# COMPACT_ATOMS: atom_id res chain seq x y z
N MET A 1 -7.70 28.46 56.94
CA MET A 1 -7.60 27.25 56.14
C MET A 1 -8.83 27.18 55.26
N THR A 2 -8.76 27.72 54.04
CA THR A 2 -9.85 27.75 53.09
C THR A 2 -9.66 26.58 52.13
N SER A 3 -10.52 25.58 52.26
CA SER A 3 -10.57 24.43 51.34
C SER A 3 -11.05 24.93 49.94
N GLN A 4 -10.22 24.72 48.95
CA GLN A 4 -10.62 24.91 47.51
C GLN A 4 -11.63 23.84 47.12
N PRO A 5 -12.69 24.20 46.40
CA PRO A 5 -13.62 23.21 45.89
C PRO A 5 -12.95 22.39 44.79
N THR A 6 -12.94 21.08 44.97
CA THR A 6 -12.57 20.10 43.96
C THR A 6 -13.60 20.16 42.83
N ILE A 7 -13.18 20.61 41.65
CA ILE A 7 -14.01 20.55 40.44
C ILE A 7 -14.16 19.05 40.08
N PRO A 8 -15.38 18.49 39.99
CA PRO A 8 -15.56 17.13 39.58
C PRO A 8 -15.08 16.99 38.12
N ALA A 9 -14.25 15.99 37.86
CA ALA A 9 -13.83 15.65 36.50
C ALA A 9 -15.08 15.45 35.63
N ASN A 10 -15.12 16.18 34.52
CA ASN A 10 -16.22 16.08 33.56
C ASN A 10 -16.25 14.67 32.94
N PRO A 11 -17.32 13.87 33.13
CA PRO A 11 -17.39 12.51 32.59
C PRO A 11 -17.40 12.46 31.04
N LEU A 12 -17.42 13.60 30.35
CA LEU A 12 -17.37 13.69 28.89
C LEU A 12 -15.95 13.74 28.32
N GLU A 13 -14.89 13.85 29.15
CA GLU A 13 -13.50 13.95 28.70
C GLU A 13 -12.90 12.61 28.20
N ASN A 14 -13.63 11.49 28.31
CA ASN A 14 -13.14 10.16 27.96
C ASN A 14 -13.93 9.47 26.84
N THR A 15 -14.79 10.20 26.11
CA THR A 15 -15.48 9.61 24.97
C THR A 15 -14.56 9.63 23.76
N PRO A 16 -14.23 8.47 23.14
CA PRO A 16 -13.40 8.42 21.95
C PRO A 16 -13.93 9.34 20.85
N SER A 17 -13.10 10.27 20.37
CA SER A 17 -13.46 11.15 19.26
C SER A 17 -13.08 10.47 17.94
N TYR A 18 -14.07 10.23 17.10
CA TYR A 18 -13.90 9.62 15.80
C TYR A 18 -14.08 10.63 14.67
N PRO A 19 -13.27 10.56 13.61
CA PRO A 19 -13.53 11.32 12.39
C PRO A 19 -14.85 10.86 11.73
N THR A 20 -15.48 11.75 10.96
CA THR A 20 -16.82 11.50 10.39
C THR A 20 -16.91 10.27 9.47
N TRP A 21 -15.80 9.85 8.87
CA TRP A 21 -15.77 8.64 8.05
C TRP A 21 -15.88 7.33 8.87
N VAL A 22 -15.62 7.39 10.18
CA VAL A 22 -15.76 6.25 11.12
C VAL A 22 -17.22 6.14 11.57
N ALA A 23 -18.11 5.76 10.66
CA ALA A 23 -19.55 5.89 10.84
C ALA A 23 -20.20 4.69 11.56
N ASP A 24 -19.57 3.51 11.58
CA ASP A 24 -20.15 2.28 12.15
C ASP A 24 -19.13 1.45 12.92
N LYS A 25 -19.58 0.34 13.51
CA LYS A 25 -18.72 -0.54 14.31
C LYS A 25 -17.54 -1.12 13.52
N LEU A 26 -17.74 -1.52 12.25
CA LEU A 26 -16.68 -2.08 11.43
C LEU A 26 -15.54 -1.07 11.23
N LEU A 27 -15.89 0.18 10.92
CA LEU A 27 -14.92 1.25 10.74
C LEU A 27 -14.28 1.69 12.06
N ARG A 28 -15.01 1.62 13.20
CA ARG A 28 -14.44 1.88 14.53
C ARG A 28 -13.42 0.83 14.91
N ASP A 29 -13.75 -0.46 14.77
CA ASP A 29 -12.83 -1.55 15.08
C ASP A 29 -11.53 -1.42 14.25
N TYR A 30 -11.64 -1.07 12.97
CA TYR A 30 -10.51 -0.81 12.09
C TYR A 30 -9.69 0.42 12.52
N TYR A 31 -10.36 1.54 12.82
CA TYR A 31 -9.70 2.76 13.27
C TYR A 31 -8.95 2.55 14.59
N ASP A 32 -9.57 1.83 15.54
CA ASP A 32 -9.03 1.64 16.87
C ASP A 32 -7.88 0.61 16.92
N ALA A 33 -7.86 -0.36 16.02
CA ALA A 33 -6.92 -1.45 16.09
C ALA A 33 -5.84 -1.46 14.98
N GLU A 34 -6.15 -0.89 13.80
CA GLU A 34 -5.32 -1.10 12.61
C GLU A 34 -4.88 0.20 11.95
N TRP A 35 -5.80 1.13 11.67
CA TRP A 35 -5.50 2.33 10.90
C TRP A 35 -4.42 3.18 11.58
N GLY A 36 -3.37 3.53 10.83
CA GLY A 36 -2.23 4.29 11.34
C GLY A 36 -1.21 3.47 12.15
N MET A 37 -1.40 2.15 12.26
CA MET A 37 -0.40 1.27 12.88
C MET A 37 0.66 0.85 11.86
N PRO A 38 1.96 0.80 12.25
CA PRO A 38 3.03 0.45 11.34
C PRO A 38 2.89 -0.99 10.81
N VAL A 39 2.72 -1.12 9.51
CA VAL A 39 2.79 -2.40 8.80
C VAL A 39 4.15 -2.48 8.15
N THR A 40 4.99 -3.43 8.56
CA THR A 40 6.39 -3.54 8.12
C THR A 40 6.70 -4.85 7.41
N ASP A 41 5.81 -5.83 7.47
CA ASP A 41 5.97 -7.09 6.76
C ASP A 41 5.47 -6.99 5.31
N GLU A 42 6.07 -7.79 4.44
CA GLU A 42 5.80 -7.75 2.99
C GLU A 42 4.36 -8.11 2.66
N ARG A 43 3.82 -9.12 3.33
CA ARG A 43 2.46 -9.61 3.06
C ARG A 43 1.41 -8.59 3.46
N GLY A 44 1.55 -7.99 4.65
CA GLY A 44 0.66 -6.93 5.13
C GLY A 44 0.67 -5.70 4.22
N LEU A 45 1.86 -5.27 3.79
CA LEU A 45 1.99 -4.15 2.85
C LEU A 45 1.43 -4.48 1.47
N PHE A 46 1.63 -5.70 0.97
CA PHE A 46 1.05 -6.13 -0.30
C PHE A 46 -0.47 -6.25 -0.22
N GLU A 47 -1.04 -6.75 0.90
CA GLU A 47 -2.48 -6.75 1.16
C GLU A 47 -3.03 -5.32 1.14
N ALA A 48 -2.44 -4.41 1.93
CA ALA A 48 -2.88 -3.01 2.01
C ALA A 48 -2.86 -2.33 0.64
N LEU A 49 -1.76 -2.46 -0.11
CA LEU A 49 -1.61 -1.91 -1.46
C LEU A 49 -2.66 -2.47 -2.44
N SER A 50 -2.98 -3.76 -2.33
CA SER A 50 -3.98 -4.42 -3.16
C SER A 50 -5.39 -3.95 -2.84
N LEU A 51 -5.73 -3.82 -1.55
CA LEU A 51 -7.03 -3.33 -1.11
C LEU A 51 -7.26 -1.88 -1.50
N GLU A 52 -6.22 -1.04 -1.42
CA GLU A 52 -6.27 0.36 -1.90
C GLU A 52 -6.51 0.43 -3.42
N ALA A 53 -5.91 -0.45 -4.20
CA ALA A 53 -6.19 -0.53 -5.63
C ALA A 53 -7.67 -0.92 -5.89
N PHE A 54 -8.23 -1.83 -5.09
CA PHE A 54 -9.64 -2.19 -5.18
C PHE A 54 -10.57 -1.07 -4.69
N GLN A 55 -10.13 -0.22 -3.77
CA GLN A 55 -10.92 0.89 -3.24
C GLN A 55 -11.19 1.99 -4.29
N VAL A 56 -10.32 2.19 -5.27
CA VAL A 56 -10.49 3.26 -6.27
C VAL A 56 -11.91 3.26 -6.86
N GLY A 57 -12.66 4.35 -6.60
CA GLY A 57 -14.06 4.51 -7.00
C GLY A 57 -15.09 3.85 -6.08
N LEU A 58 -14.69 3.36 -4.89
CA LEU A 58 -15.54 2.73 -3.89
C LEU A 58 -15.26 3.32 -2.50
N SER A 59 -16.17 3.08 -1.54
CA SER A 59 -15.92 3.44 -0.14
C SER A 59 -14.98 2.42 0.52
N TRP A 60 -14.12 2.91 1.44
CA TRP A 60 -13.28 2.02 2.26
C TRP A 60 -14.11 0.97 3.01
N ARG A 61 -15.27 1.38 3.54
CA ARG A 61 -16.21 0.47 4.19
C ARG A 61 -16.57 -0.74 3.32
N THR A 62 -16.78 -0.51 2.02
CA THR A 62 -17.11 -1.58 1.05
C THR A 62 -15.96 -2.59 0.93
N ILE A 63 -14.73 -2.11 0.89
CA ILE A 63 -13.53 -2.95 0.80
C ILE A 63 -13.31 -3.72 2.12
N LEU A 64 -13.37 -3.01 3.24
CA LEU A 64 -13.15 -3.57 4.57
C LEU A 64 -14.18 -4.68 4.90
N ALA A 65 -15.45 -4.46 4.54
CA ALA A 65 -16.49 -5.48 4.71
C ALA A 65 -16.25 -6.76 3.89
N ARG A 66 -15.46 -6.69 2.82
CA ARG A 66 -15.12 -7.82 1.93
C ARG A 66 -13.70 -8.33 2.14
N ARG A 67 -12.94 -7.78 3.11
CA ARG A 67 -11.53 -8.08 3.29
C ARG A 67 -11.25 -9.57 3.45
N GLU A 68 -12.06 -10.29 4.22
CA GLU A 68 -11.90 -11.74 4.40
C GLU A 68 -12.16 -12.52 3.11
N ALA A 69 -13.10 -12.07 2.28
CA ALA A 69 -13.32 -12.65 0.96
C ALA A 69 -12.13 -12.40 0.04
N PHE A 70 -11.59 -11.17 0.04
CA PHE A 70 -10.35 -10.86 -0.68
C PHE A 70 -9.17 -11.72 -0.21
N ARG A 71 -9.00 -11.92 1.10
CA ARG A 71 -7.95 -12.80 1.64
C ARG A 71 -8.10 -14.24 1.13
N ARG A 72 -9.31 -14.79 1.13
CA ARG A 72 -9.57 -16.13 0.56
C ARG A 72 -9.28 -16.17 -0.93
N ALA A 73 -9.80 -15.20 -1.67
CA ALA A 73 -9.70 -15.12 -3.13
C ALA A 73 -8.26 -14.98 -3.64
N PHE A 74 -7.43 -14.22 -2.90
CA PHE A 74 -6.03 -13.92 -3.22
C PHE A 74 -5.03 -14.69 -2.35
N GLU A 75 -5.36 -15.91 -1.91
CA GLU A 75 -4.44 -16.81 -1.18
C GLU A 75 -3.79 -16.13 0.03
N GLY A 76 -4.59 -15.36 0.78
CA GLY A 76 -4.16 -14.57 1.93
C GLY A 76 -3.15 -13.49 1.58
N PHE A 77 -3.17 -12.99 0.36
CA PHE A 77 -2.20 -12.02 -0.17
C PHE A 77 -0.74 -12.49 -0.04
N ASN A 78 -0.51 -13.80 -0.21
CA ASN A 78 0.84 -14.32 -0.33
C ASN A 78 1.39 -13.94 -1.72
N PRO A 79 2.47 -13.12 -1.83
CA PRO A 79 2.93 -12.61 -3.12
C PRO A 79 3.36 -13.72 -4.09
N GLU A 80 3.96 -14.82 -3.60
CA GLU A 80 4.38 -15.94 -4.44
C GLU A 80 3.20 -16.64 -5.10
N ARG A 81 2.14 -16.87 -4.32
CA ARG A 81 0.92 -17.54 -4.82
C ARG A 81 0.17 -16.65 -5.80
N VAL A 82 0.01 -15.36 -5.46
CA VAL A 82 -0.69 -14.41 -6.32
C VAL A 82 0.08 -14.13 -7.61
N ALA A 83 1.42 -14.05 -7.56
CA ALA A 83 2.26 -13.87 -8.75
C ALA A 83 2.15 -15.03 -9.76
N ALA A 84 1.80 -16.23 -9.27
CA ALA A 84 1.60 -17.44 -10.07
C ALA A 84 0.19 -17.57 -10.67
N PHE A 85 -0.73 -16.66 -10.38
CA PHE A 85 -2.09 -16.68 -10.91
C PHE A 85 -2.09 -16.61 -12.45
N THR A 86 -2.91 -17.47 -13.05
CA THR A 86 -3.11 -17.63 -14.48
C THR A 86 -4.41 -16.94 -14.95
N ASP A 87 -4.67 -16.96 -16.26
CA ASP A 87 -5.96 -16.51 -16.79
C ASP A 87 -7.14 -17.34 -16.27
N GLN A 88 -6.93 -18.60 -15.87
CA GLN A 88 -7.96 -19.42 -15.21
C GLN A 88 -8.29 -18.86 -13.82
N ASP A 89 -7.30 -18.39 -13.08
CA ASP A 89 -7.50 -17.72 -11.79
C ASP A 89 -8.23 -16.39 -11.96
N VAL A 90 -7.87 -15.61 -12.98
CA VAL A 90 -8.60 -14.38 -13.32
C VAL A 90 -10.06 -14.68 -13.62
N ALA A 91 -10.35 -15.73 -14.42
CA ALA A 91 -11.72 -16.14 -14.73
C ALA A 91 -12.48 -16.60 -13.46
N ARG A 92 -11.82 -17.34 -12.56
CA ARG A 92 -12.37 -17.74 -11.25
C ARG A 92 -12.72 -16.52 -10.41
N LEU A 93 -11.81 -15.56 -10.29
CA LEU A 93 -12.00 -14.33 -9.51
C LEU A 93 -13.11 -13.44 -10.07
N LEU A 94 -13.32 -13.43 -11.37
CA LEU A 94 -14.42 -12.69 -12.02
C LEU A 94 -15.80 -13.33 -11.75
N GLN A 95 -15.86 -14.58 -11.33
CA GLN A 95 -17.10 -15.26 -10.92
C GLN A 95 -17.37 -15.17 -9.41
N ASP A 96 -16.39 -14.73 -8.62
CA ASP A 96 -16.53 -14.63 -7.16
C ASP A 96 -17.34 -13.38 -6.78
N GLU A 97 -18.58 -13.59 -6.32
CA GLU A 97 -19.51 -12.51 -5.93
C GLU A 97 -19.14 -11.84 -4.59
N GLU A 98 -18.28 -12.46 -3.82
CA GLU A 98 -17.85 -11.92 -2.53
C GLU A 98 -16.81 -10.80 -2.67
N ILE A 99 -16.10 -10.72 -3.82
CA ILE A 99 -15.10 -9.67 -4.10
C ILE A 99 -15.60 -8.66 -5.14
N ILE A 100 -14.79 -7.63 -5.40
CA ILE A 100 -15.04 -6.67 -6.49
C ILE A 100 -14.56 -7.27 -7.80
N ARG A 101 -15.50 -7.65 -8.65
CA ARG A 101 -15.25 -8.30 -9.96
C ARG A 101 -14.83 -7.29 -11.01
N ASN A 102 -13.56 -6.87 -10.98
CA ASN A 102 -12.97 -5.96 -11.93
C ASN A 102 -11.66 -6.54 -12.46
N GLU A 103 -11.67 -6.99 -13.72
CA GLU A 103 -10.52 -7.64 -14.34
C GLU A 103 -9.24 -6.80 -14.29
N ARG A 104 -9.36 -5.49 -14.57
CA ARG A 104 -8.19 -4.60 -14.55
C ARG A 104 -7.55 -4.52 -13.17
N LYS A 105 -8.36 -4.50 -12.10
CA LYS A 105 -7.88 -4.47 -10.72
C LYS A 105 -7.29 -5.84 -10.31
N ILE A 106 -7.93 -6.94 -10.71
CA ILE A 106 -7.43 -8.31 -10.46
C ILE A 106 -6.05 -8.48 -11.11
N ARG A 107 -5.92 -8.15 -12.41
CA ARG A 107 -4.65 -8.24 -13.13
C ARG A 107 -3.59 -7.30 -12.55
N ALA A 108 -3.99 -6.14 -12.05
CA ALA A 108 -3.08 -5.21 -11.39
C ALA A 108 -2.48 -5.81 -10.11
N VAL A 109 -3.27 -6.49 -9.29
CA VAL A 109 -2.78 -7.16 -8.08
C VAL A 109 -1.79 -8.27 -8.45
N ILE A 110 -2.08 -9.07 -9.48
CA ILE A 110 -1.15 -10.11 -9.99
C ILE A 110 0.17 -9.47 -10.45
N SER A 111 0.11 -8.40 -11.24
CA SER A 111 1.29 -7.68 -11.71
C SER A 111 2.13 -7.09 -10.57
N ASN A 112 1.46 -6.52 -9.55
CA ASN A 112 2.12 -5.98 -8.37
C ASN A 112 2.74 -7.09 -7.50
N ALA A 113 2.14 -8.29 -7.44
CA ALA A 113 2.75 -9.45 -6.79
C ALA A 113 4.05 -9.85 -7.48
N GLN A 114 4.06 -9.94 -8.80
CA GLN A 114 5.27 -10.21 -9.59
C GLN A 114 6.34 -9.14 -9.37
N LEU A 115 5.95 -7.86 -9.28
CA LEU A 115 6.88 -6.78 -8.93
C LEU A 115 7.44 -6.98 -7.51
N THR A 116 6.61 -7.35 -6.53
CA THR A 116 7.05 -7.61 -5.14
C THR A 116 8.15 -8.66 -5.09
N LEU A 117 7.98 -9.79 -5.80
CA LEU A 117 9.00 -10.84 -5.86
C LEU A 117 10.31 -10.33 -6.46
N ARG A 118 10.23 -9.56 -7.56
CA ARG A 118 11.44 -8.97 -8.16
C ARG A 118 12.16 -8.00 -7.24
N MET A 119 11.42 -7.17 -6.49
CA MET A 119 12.01 -6.26 -5.51
C MET A 119 12.72 -7.02 -4.39
N ARG A 120 12.19 -8.18 -3.98
CA ARG A 120 12.84 -9.08 -3.02
C ARG A 120 14.16 -9.65 -3.57
N GLU A 121 14.17 -10.10 -4.83
CA GLU A 121 15.38 -10.59 -5.50
C GLU A 121 16.42 -9.47 -5.61
N LEU A 122 16.01 -8.27 -6.00
CA LEU A 122 16.89 -7.10 -6.10
C LEU A 122 17.50 -6.72 -4.74
N ALA A 123 16.70 -6.77 -3.66
CA ALA A 123 17.20 -6.49 -2.31
C ALA A 123 18.25 -7.50 -1.83
N ALA A 124 18.21 -8.72 -2.34
CA ALA A 124 19.21 -9.77 -2.04
C ALA A 124 20.50 -9.64 -2.88
N THR A 125 20.54 -8.75 -3.86
CA THR A 125 21.73 -8.55 -4.72
C THR A 125 22.83 -7.88 -3.92
N PRO A 126 24.09 -8.37 -4.00
CA PRO A 126 25.23 -7.79 -3.30
C PRO A 126 25.46 -6.31 -3.64
N CYS A 127 26.04 -5.56 -2.71
CA CYS A 127 26.29 -4.11 -2.86
C CYS A 127 27.26 -3.71 -3.96
N ASP A 128 28.06 -4.65 -4.43
CA ASP A 128 29.07 -4.48 -5.48
C ASP A 128 28.53 -4.73 -6.89
N ALA A 129 27.31 -5.26 -7.02
CA ALA A 129 26.64 -5.35 -8.30
C ALA A 129 26.13 -3.98 -8.74
N SER A 130 26.51 -3.50 -9.92
CA SER A 130 25.99 -2.26 -10.48
C SER A 130 24.54 -2.46 -11.00
N ALA A 131 23.75 -1.38 -11.06
CA ALA A 131 22.41 -1.41 -11.62
C ALA A 131 22.40 -1.84 -13.12
N GLU A 132 23.54 -1.76 -13.80
CA GLU A 132 23.71 -2.21 -15.18
C GLU A 132 23.75 -3.74 -15.29
N ASP A 133 24.13 -4.46 -14.22
CA ASP A 133 24.18 -5.91 -14.15
C ASP A 133 22.82 -6.55 -13.86
N VAL A 134 21.82 -5.73 -13.47
CA VAL A 134 20.50 -6.19 -13.09
C VAL A 134 19.51 -6.02 -14.25
N HIS A 135 19.32 -7.08 -15.04
CA HIS A 135 18.30 -7.12 -16.09
C HIS A 135 16.94 -7.44 -15.47
N LEU A 136 16.04 -6.47 -15.47
CA LEU A 136 14.62 -6.69 -15.15
C LEU A 136 13.92 -7.32 -16.36
N PRO A 137 13.52 -8.59 -16.33
CA PRO A 137 12.70 -9.15 -17.38
C PRO A 137 11.35 -8.42 -17.44
N LEU A 138 10.93 -8.09 -18.66
CA LEU A 138 9.63 -7.46 -18.90
C LEU A 138 8.51 -8.36 -18.37
N ILE A 139 7.55 -7.76 -17.66
CA ILE A 139 6.29 -8.43 -17.37
C ILE A 139 5.56 -8.58 -18.71
N THR A 140 5.63 -9.78 -19.29
CA THR A 140 4.85 -10.11 -20.47
C THR A 140 3.44 -10.46 -20.02
N HIS A 141 2.51 -9.54 -20.21
CA HIS A 141 1.10 -9.90 -20.22
C HIS A 141 0.88 -10.80 -21.45
N SER A 142 0.79 -12.11 -21.22
CA SER A 142 0.41 -13.05 -22.25
C SER A 142 -1.07 -12.86 -22.57
N SER A 143 -1.36 -11.91 -23.45
CA SER A 143 -2.59 -11.88 -24.21
C SER A 143 -2.20 -12.24 -25.63
N THR A 144 -2.14 -13.53 -25.93
CA THR A 144 -2.05 -14.02 -27.31
C THR A 144 -3.48 -14.13 -27.83
N PRO A 145 -3.94 -13.29 -28.74
CA PRO A 145 -5.05 -13.67 -29.58
C PRO A 145 -4.52 -14.66 -30.61
N THR A 146 -4.98 -15.90 -30.53
CA THR A 146 -4.87 -16.86 -31.63
C THR A 146 -5.66 -16.31 -32.81
N ASN A 147 -4.97 -15.66 -33.73
CA ASN A 147 -5.45 -15.53 -35.09
C ASN A 147 -4.24 -15.61 -36.04
N THR A 148 -4.20 -16.72 -36.75
CA THR A 148 -3.36 -16.97 -37.92
C THR A 148 -3.88 -16.08 -39.05
N ASP A 149 -3.16 -14.98 -39.32
CA ASP A 149 -3.02 -14.47 -40.67
C ASP A 149 -1.82 -13.49 -40.70
N SER A 150 -0.88 -13.82 -41.58
CA SER A 150 0.36 -13.13 -41.83
C SER A 150 0.12 -11.76 -42.48
N VAL A 151 0.33 -10.68 -41.68
CA VAL A 151 0.65 -9.36 -42.21
C VAL A 151 1.73 -8.76 -41.34
N GLU A 152 2.85 -8.39 -41.94
CA GLU A 152 3.97 -7.69 -41.31
C GLU A 152 3.47 -6.47 -40.51
N ALA A 153 3.66 -6.48 -39.18
CA ALA A 153 3.38 -5.35 -38.31
C ALA A 153 4.62 -4.44 -38.26
N PRO A 154 4.52 -3.20 -38.77
CA PRO A 154 5.55 -2.20 -38.52
C PRO A 154 5.37 -1.62 -37.14
N ASN A 155 6.47 -1.54 -36.39
CA ASN A 155 6.58 -0.89 -35.08
C ASN A 155 5.97 -1.60 -33.87
N ALA A 156 6.52 -2.76 -33.50
CA ALA A 156 6.56 -3.16 -32.11
C ALA A 156 7.25 -2.03 -31.32
N CYS A 157 6.46 -1.32 -30.54
CA CYS A 157 6.93 -0.30 -29.61
C CYS A 157 8.01 -0.94 -28.72
N ARG A 158 9.29 -0.71 -29.02
CA ARG A 158 10.42 -1.04 -28.17
C ARG A 158 10.23 -0.23 -26.89
N ARG A 159 9.47 -0.77 -25.93
CA ARG A 159 9.47 -0.26 -24.57
C ARG A 159 10.93 -0.30 -24.12
N ARG A 160 11.53 0.89 -23.97
CA ARG A 160 12.86 1.04 -23.42
C ARG A 160 12.91 0.24 -22.12
N VAL A 161 13.82 -0.74 -22.06
CA VAL A 161 14.24 -1.33 -20.79
C VAL A 161 14.68 -0.15 -19.93
N ARG A 162 13.91 0.18 -18.91
CA ARG A 162 14.31 1.21 -17.96
C ARG A 162 15.40 0.61 -17.11
N THR A 163 16.61 1.16 -17.22
CA THR A 163 17.71 0.85 -16.31
C THR A 163 17.24 1.18 -14.90
N LEU A 164 17.32 0.22 -14.00
CA LEU A 164 17.11 0.42 -12.57
C LEU A 164 18.14 1.43 -12.08
N ARG A 165 17.77 2.38 -11.23
CA ARG A 165 18.71 3.36 -10.67
C ARG A 165 19.31 2.79 -9.39
N ASP A 166 20.55 3.10 -9.09
CA ASP A 166 21.21 2.73 -7.83
C ASP A 166 20.40 3.22 -6.61
N GLU A 167 19.77 4.38 -6.71
CA GLU A 167 18.85 4.91 -5.69
C GLU A 167 17.67 3.97 -5.41
N ASP A 168 17.11 3.31 -6.44
CA ASP A 168 16.00 2.38 -6.26
C ASP A 168 16.49 1.08 -5.60
N LEU A 169 17.68 0.62 -5.91
CA LEU A 169 18.33 -0.52 -5.24
C LEU A 169 18.60 -0.22 -3.76
N ASP A 170 19.13 0.96 -3.46
CA ASP A 170 19.41 1.37 -2.09
C ASP A 170 18.13 1.48 -1.26
N ARG A 171 17.04 1.99 -1.85
CA ARG A 171 15.72 2.02 -1.22
C ARG A 171 15.16 0.63 -0.86
N MET A 172 15.54 -0.42 -1.58
CA MET A 172 15.09 -1.79 -1.33
C MET A 172 15.88 -2.51 -0.24
N ARG A 173 16.97 -1.93 0.28
CA ARG A 173 17.76 -2.53 1.37
C ARG A 173 17.03 -2.45 2.69
N GLU A 174 17.23 -3.46 3.54
CA GLU A 174 16.73 -3.47 4.91
C GLU A 174 17.00 -2.13 5.60
N ARG A 175 16.04 -1.66 6.40
CA ARG A 175 16.15 -0.41 7.15
C ARG A 175 15.58 -0.56 8.56
N THR A 176 15.91 0.41 9.40
CA THR A 176 15.36 0.50 10.75
C THR A 176 14.58 1.81 10.89
N LEU A 177 13.39 1.73 11.46
CA LEU A 177 12.55 2.90 11.75
C LEU A 177 13.01 3.63 13.01
N SER A 178 12.43 4.79 13.31
CA SER A 178 12.79 5.64 14.45
C SER A 178 12.60 4.95 15.81
N ASP A 179 11.65 4.02 15.92
CA ASP A 179 11.36 3.22 17.11
C ASP A 179 12.24 1.96 17.26
N GLY A 180 13.17 1.74 16.33
CA GLY A 180 14.03 0.54 16.27
C GLY A 180 13.42 -0.65 15.51
N THR A 181 12.22 -0.54 14.97
CA THR A 181 11.60 -1.61 14.19
C THR A 181 12.39 -1.87 12.90
N ARG A 182 12.75 -3.14 12.66
CA ARG A 182 13.44 -3.57 11.44
C ARG A 182 12.42 -3.81 10.33
N VAL A 183 12.66 -3.22 9.17
CA VAL A 183 11.88 -3.38 7.94
C VAL A 183 12.68 -4.21 6.96
N PRO A 184 12.18 -5.41 6.57
CA PRO A 184 12.91 -6.29 5.65
C PRO A 184 13.11 -5.65 4.28
N GLY A 185 14.18 -6.06 3.60
CA GLY A 185 14.47 -5.62 2.23
C GLY A 185 13.37 -5.97 1.22
N GLY A 186 13.41 -5.33 0.05
CA GLY A 186 12.41 -5.50 -1.00
C GLY A 186 11.29 -4.46 -0.93
N LEU A 187 10.05 -4.88 -1.20
CA LEU A 187 8.88 -4.00 -1.18
C LEU A 187 8.72 -3.25 0.16
N PRO A 188 8.86 -3.86 1.34
CA PRO A 188 8.72 -3.16 2.60
C PRO A 188 9.70 -2.00 2.75
N ALA A 189 11.00 -2.26 2.64
CA ALA A 189 12.02 -1.23 2.77
C ALA A 189 11.86 -0.13 1.73
N TRP A 190 11.50 -0.50 0.50
CA TRP A 190 11.28 0.44 -0.58
C TRP A 190 10.09 1.36 -0.28
N LEU A 191 8.94 0.83 0.15
CA LEU A 191 7.78 1.63 0.53
C LEU A 191 8.12 2.57 1.69
N TRP A 192 8.68 2.05 2.79
CA TRP A 192 9.04 2.83 3.96
C TRP A 192 10.11 3.90 3.67
N SER A 193 10.85 3.81 2.55
CA SER A 193 11.79 4.87 2.13
C SER A 193 11.11 6.18 1.73
N PHE A 194 9.80 6.18 1.53
CA PHE A 194 9.00 7.36 1.22
C PHE A 194 8.25 7.92 2.44
N ALA A 195 8.39 7.30 3.61
CA ALA A 195 7.81 7.87 4.83
C ALA A 195 8.42 9.25 5.10
N PRO A 196 7.61 10.27 5.39
CA PRO A 196 8.12 11.58 5.75
C PRO A 196 8.84 11.54 7.09
N HIS A 197 9.79 12.45 7.29
CA HIS A 197 10.49 12.59 8.59
C HIS A 197 9.60 13.20 9.67
N GLU A 198 8.64 14.02 9.25
CA GLU A 198 7.68 14.69 10.13
C GLU A 198 6.27 14.33 9.71
N THR A 199 5.38 14.25 10.67
CA THR A 199 3.96 13.97 10.40
C THR A 199 3.13 15.24 10.51
N ILE A 200 1.96 15.26 9.87
CA ILE A 200 0.99 16.35 9.99
C ILE A 200 0.35 16.34 11.39
N ALA A 201 -0.20 17.49 11.81
CA ALA A 201 -0.98 17.62 13.04
C ALA A 201 -2.37 18.21 12.74
N PRO A 202 -3.27 17.42 12.10
CA PRO A 202 -4.55 17.93 11.64
C PRO A 202 -5.51 18.14 12.83
N HIS A 203 -6.20 19.28 12.86
CA HIS A 203 -7.26 19.57 13.81
C HIS A 203 -8.64 19.18 13.26
N THR A 204 -8.79 19.22 11.95
CA THR A 204 -9.99 18.84 11.22
C THR A 204 -9.65 17.89 10.07
N LEU A 205 -10.67 17.26 9.47
CA LEU A 205 -10.43 16.42 8.27
C LEU A 205 -9.98 17.24 7.06
N ASP A 206 -10.34 18.50 6.99
CA ASP A 206 -9.94 19.39 5.90
C ASP A 206 -8.45 19.77 5.95
N ASP A 207 -7.81 19.61 7.12
CA ASP A 207 -6.37 19.80 7.28
C ASP A 207 -5.54 18.63 6.74
N ILE A 208 -6.20 17.49 6.45
CA ILE A 208 -5.53 16.31 5.89
C ILE A 208 -5.42 16.47 4.37
N PRO A 209 -4.22 16.58 3.80
CA PRO A 209 -4.07 16.73 2.37
C PRO A 209 -4.56 15.48 1.63
N THR A 210 -4.98 15.63 0.39
CA THR A 210 -5.37 14.50 -0.45
C THR A 210 -4.17 13.75 -1.01
N ASP A 211 -3.05 14.42 -1.17
CA ASP A 211 -1.76 13.87 -1.60
C ASP A 211 -0.61 14.77 -1.10
N THR A 212 0.61 14.27 -1.14
CA THR A 212 1.84 14.97 -0.71
C THR A 212 2.96 14.77 -1.73
N PRO A 213 4.06 15.55 -1.64
CA PRO A 213 5.24 15.30 -2.47
C PRO A 213 5.77 13.87 -2.37
N GLU A 214 5.74 13.28 -1.17
CA GLU A 214 6.20 11.91 -0.90
C GLU A 214 5.29 10.89 -1.59
N SER A 215 3.97 11.03 -1.49
CA SER A 215 3.01 10.14 -2.16
C SER A 215 3.07 10.26 -3.67
N ALA A 216 3.31 11.46 -4.19
CA ALA A 216 3.53 11.68 -5.62
C ALA A 216 4.86 11.05 -6.10
N LEU A 217 5.94 11.17 -5.31
CA LEU A 217 7.23 10.55 -5.60
C LEU A 217 7.12 9.02 -5.55
N LEU A 218 6.47 8.46 -4.51
CA LEU A 218 6.18 7.03 -4.38
C LEU A 218 5.46 6.53 -5.63
N THR A 219 4.38 7.19 -6.03
CA THR A 219 3.60 6.82 -7.23
C THR A 219 4.44 6.83 -8.50
N LYS A 220 5.24 7.89 -8.69
CA LYS A 220 6.13 8.02 -9.87
C LYS A 220 7.16 6.90 -9.90
N SER A 221 7.79 6.62 -8.77
CA SER A 221 8.80 5.57 -8.63
C SER A 221 8.19 4.18 -8.79
N PHE A 222 7.01 3.92 -8.19
CA PHE A 222 6.29 2.66 -8.34
C PHE A 222 5.97 2.34 -9.80
N LYS A 223 5.43 3.34 -10.54
CA LYS A 223 5.18 3.21 -11.99
C LYS A 223 6.46 2.99 -12.78
N ALA A 224 7.56 3.60 -12.36
CA ALA A 224 8.86 3.43 -13.01
C ALA A 224 9.37 1.98 -12.88
N LEU A 225 9.10 1.31 -11.77
CA LEU A 225 9.42 -0.10 -11.53
C LEU A 225 8.44 -1.08 -12.20
N GLY A 226 7.37 -0.58 -12.81
CA GLY A 226 6.35 -1.40 -13.46
C GLY A 226 5.11 -1.66 -12.60
N GLY A 227 5.01 -1.04 -11.43
CA GLY A 227 3.82 -1.10 -10.58
C GLY A 227 2.62 -0.38 -11.22
N VAL A 228 1.44 -0.84 -10.92
CA VAL A 228 0.20 -0.36 -11.52
C VAL A 228 -0.89 -0.10 -10.47
N PHE A 229 -1.90 0.67 -10.85
CA PHE A 229 -3.08 1.00 -10.05
C PHE A 229 -2.80 1.77 -8.75
N LEU A 230 -1.73 2.56 -8.71
CA LEU A 230 -1.42 3.47 -7.61
C LEU A 230 -1.34 4.91 -8.15
N GLY A 231 -2.21 5.78 -7.67
CA GLY A 231 -2.18 7.23 -7.90
C GLY A 231 -1.70 7.97 -6.64
N PRO A 232 -1.35 9.29 -6.72
CA PRO A 232 -0.84 10.03 -5.56
C PRO A 232 -1.82 10.03 -4.37
N VAL A 233 -3.10 10.24 -4.63
CA VAL A 233 -4.16 10.21 -3.60
C VAL A 233 -4.27 8.84 -2.95
N THR A 234 -4.28 7.76 -3.75
CA THR A 234 -4.32 6.38 -3.24
C THR A 234 -3.04 6.04 -2.48
N ALA A 235 -1.88 6.53 -2.95
CA ALA A 235 -0.60 6.34 -2.26
C ALA A 235 -0.59 7.03 -0.90
N TYR A 236 -1.15 8.24 -0.81
CA TYR A 236 -1.25 8.94 0.48
C TYR A 236 -2.19 8.23 1.44
N ALA A 237 -3.37 7.79 0.98
CA ALA A 237 -4.30 6.99 1.78
C ALA A 237 -3.64 5.71 2.30
N PHE A 238 -2.90 5.01 1.43
CA PHE A 238 -2.08 3.85 1.81
C PHE A 238 -1.06 4.22 2.89
N MET A 239 -0.29 5.31 2.73
CA MET A 239 0.72 5.74 3.70
C MET A 239 0.10 6.02 5.08
N CYS A 240 -1.09 6.65 5.12
CA CYS A 240 -1.83 6.86 6.36
C CYS A 240 -2.30 5.52 6.98
N ALA A 241 -2.85 4.63 6.16
CA ALA A 241 -3.39 3.36 6.63
C ALA A 241 -2.32 2.45 7.26
N VAL A 242 -1.11 2.41 6.68
CA VAL A 242 0.00 1.56 7.15
C VAL A 242 0.95 2.25 8.13
N GLY A 243 0.59 3.42 8.65
CA GLY A 243 1.33 4.11 9.71
C GLY A 243 2.60 4.85 9.26
N MET A 244 2.81 5.06 7.96
CA MET A 244 3.89 5.91 7.45
C MET A 244 3.65 7.40 7.72
N VAL A 245 2.40 7.78 7.96
CA VAL A 245 1.95 9.13 8.33
C VAL A 245 0.95 9.00 9.47
N ASP A 246 1.13 9.75 10.55
CA ASP A 246 0.11 9.86 11.58
C ASP A 246 -0.90 10.94 11.17
N ALA A 247 -1.98 10.52 10.52
CA ALA A 247 -3.08 11.39 10.09
C ALA A 247 -4.25 11.40 11.09
N HIS A 248 -4.07 10.89 12.31
CA HIS A 248 -5.08 11.04 13.36
C HIS A 248 -5.21 12.51 13.75
N LEU A 249 -6.45 12.94 14.02
CA LEU A 249 -6.73 14.32 14.45
C LEU A 249 -6.06 14.61 15.79
N VAL A 250 -5.62 15.86 15.97
CA VAL A 250 -5.17 16.35 17.27
C VAL A 250 -6.32 16.19 18.27
N GLY A 251 -6.05 15.51 19.40
CA GLY A 251 -7.09 15.14 20.38
C GLY A 251 -7.76 13.78 20.13
N SER A 252 -7.48 13.10 19.03
CA SER A 252 -7.89 11.70 18.87
C SER A 252 -7.14 10.81 19.88
N HIS A 253 -7.86 9.84 20.48
CA HIS A 253 -7.28 8.81 21.35
C HIS A 253 -6.25 7.92 20.64
N ARG A 254 -6.19 7.99 19.30
CA ARG A 254 -5.25 7.21 18.47
C ARG A 254 -4.02 8.01 18.04
N ARG A 255 -3.99 9.33 18.29
CA ARG A 255 -2.82 10.17 17.93
C ARG A 255 -1.56 9.66 18.62
N GLY A 256 -0.47 9.48 17.85
CA GLY A 256 0.80 8.96 18.35
C GLY A 256 0.83 7.45 18.66
N CYS A 257 -0.24 6.71 18.37
CA CYS A 257 -0.33 5.27 18.68
C CYS A 257 0.71 4.40 17.98
N SER A 258 1.26 4.87 16.84
CA SER A 258 2.32 4.16 16.13
C SER A 258 3.67 4.14 16.87
N GLY A 259 3.91 5.11 17.77
CA GLY A 259 5.22 5.30 18.41
C GLY A 259 6.32 5.87 17.50
N LEU A 260 6.04 6.08 16.21
CA LEU A 260 7.02 6.56 15.23
C LEU A 260 7.15 8.08 15.22
N PHE A 261 6.07 8.78 15.57
CA PHE A 261 5.97 10.24 15.56
C PHE A 261 5.66 10.72 16.98
N THR A 262 6.63 11.26 17.67
CA THR A 262 6.52 11.80 19.05
C THR A 262 6.61 13.33 19.05
#